data_023091c175800831705ed9b630c479ed
#
_entry.id   023091c175800831705ed9b630c479ed
#
_cell.length_a   1.000
_cell.length_b   1.000
_cell.length_c   1.000
_cell.angle_alpha   90.00
_cell.angle_beta   90.00
_cell.angle_gamma   90.00
#
_symmetry.space_group_name_H-M   'P 1'
#
loop_
_entity.id
_entity.type
_entity.pdbx_description
1 polymer ?
#
loop_
_entity_poly.entity_id
_entity_poly.type
_entity_poly.pdbx_seq_one_letter_code
_entity_poly.pdbx_strand_id
1 'polypeptide(L)'
;MITIIFETHATSVDNEAHLSSGHFDVALSPLGERQARELGERYKDEYFDATFCSDLQRSYKTAEIAFGNRFPIIKDKRLRECDYGDLTQHPSKKVELLKVEHVTKPFPNGESYEDCLKKMKEFLDELKKKYEGKKVMIIGHRATKYGLEYWINGKSLKELVTTSFKWQPGWSYSLE
;
A
#
# COMPACT_ATOMS: atom_id res chain seq x y z
N MET A 1 13.36 13.06 11.82
CA MET A 1 12.25 13.18 10.83
C MET A 1 12.57 12.37 9.58
N ILE A 2 11.64 11.56 9.11
CA ILE A 2 11.79 10.73 7.89
C ILE A 2 10.84 11.25 6.84
N THR A 3 11.31 11.44 5.60
CA THR A 3 10.45 11.76 4.47
C THR A 3 9.99 10.47 3.81
N ILE A 4 8.68 10.25 3.76
CA ILE A 4 8.07 9.09 3.10
C ILE A 4 7.34 9.56 1.84
N ILE A 5 7.68 8.99 0.69
CA ILE A 5 6.85 9.08 -0.50
C ILE A 5 6.09 7.76 -0.64
N PHE A 6 4.78 7.84 -0.70
CA PHE A 6 3.90 6.69 -0.89
C PHE A 6 3.35 6.67 -2.32
N GLU A 7 3.38 5.51 -2.94
CA GLU A 7 2.71 5.20 -4.20
C GLU A 7 1.86 3.95 -4.05
N THR A 8 0.73 3.91 -4.71
CA THR A 8 -0.02 2.67 -4.86
C THR A 8 0.71 1.76 -5.84
N HIS A 9 0.62 0.44 -5.63
CA HIS A 9 1.07 -0.52 -6.66
C HIS A 9 0.36 -0.27 -7.99
N ALA A 10 1.00 -0.63 -9.08
CA ALA A 10 0.43 -0.54 -10.43
C ALA A 10 -0.76 -1.50 -10.62
N THR A 11 -1.51 -1.32 -11.67
CA THR A 11 -2.73 -2.08 -11.96
C THR A 11 -2.46 -3.58 -12.05
N SER A 12 -3.20 -4.37 -11.28
CA SER A 12 -3.17 -5.83 -11.32
C SER A 12 -4.24 -6.39 -12.28
N VAL A 13 -4.13 -7.68 -12.59
CA VAL A 13 -5.16 -8.40 -13.35
C VAL A 13 -6.53 -8.30 -12.67
N ASP A 14 -6.57 -8.47 -11.34
CA ASP A 14 -7.82 -8.32 -10.57
C ASP A 14 -8.36 -6.88 -10.60
N ASN A 15 -7.49 -5.86 -10.62
CA ASN A 15 -7.96 -4.47 -10.74
C ASN A 15 -8.69 -4.26 -12.07
N GLU A 16 -8.18 -4.78 -13.19
CA GLU A 16 -8.87 -4.70 -14.47
C GLU A 16 -10.17 -5.49 -14.49
N ALA A 17 -10.24 -6.60 -13.77
CA ALA A 17 -11.45 -7.38 -13.58
C ALA A 17 -12.41 -6.81 -12.53
N HIS A 18 -12.08 -5.67 -11.88
CA HIS A 18 -12.85 -5.06 -10.79
C HIS A 18 -13.06 -6.00 -9.60
N LEU A 19 -12.04 -6.77 -9.26
CA LEU A 19 -12.03 -7.67 -8.09
C LEU A 19 -11.14 -7.11 -6.97
N SER A 20 -11.48 -7.47 -5.74
CA SER A 20 -10.69 -7.15 -4.55
C SER A 20 -9.77 -8.31 -4.19
N SER A 21 -8.46 -8.15 -4.40
CA SER A 21 -7.51 -9.24 -4.25
C SER A 21 -7.18 -9.61 -2.80
N GLY A 22 -7.23 -8.63 -1.87
CA GLY A 22 -6.80 -8.89 -0.49
C GLY A 22 -5.39 -9.49 -0.44
N HIS A 23 -5.27 -10.67 0.17
CA HIS A 23 -4.01 -11.42 0.22
C HIS A 23 -3.81 -12.39 -0.96
N PHE A 24 -4.75 -12.49 -1.91
CA PHE A 24 -4.52 -13.26 -3.12
C PHE A 24 -3.38 -12.64 -3.94
N ASP A 25 -2.40 -13.47 -4.31
CA ASP A 25 -1.16 -12.99 -4.94
C ASP A 25 -1.29 -12.88 -6.45
N VAL A 26 -2.07 -11.90 -6.89
CA VAL A 26 -2.33 -11.60 -8.30
C VAL A 26 -1.18 -10.83 -8.95
N ALA A 27 -0.91 -11.15 -10.22
CA ALA A 27 0.11 -10.47 -11.03
C ALA A 27 -0.31 -9.05 -11.45
N LEU A 28 0.67 -8.23 -11.83
CA LEU A 28 0.42 -7.01 -12.59
C LEU A 28 -0.17 -7.38 -13.96
N SER A 29 -1.06 -6.52 -14.46
CA SER A 29 -1.49 -6.59 -15.85
C SER A 29 -0.45 -5.94 -16.79
N PRO A 30 -0.53 -6.15 -18.11
CA PRO A 30 0.32 -5.43 -19.07
C PRO A 30 0.22 -3.91 -18.92
N LEU A 31 -0.96 -3.38 -18.59
CA LEU A 31 -1.14 -1.97 -18.24
C LEU A 31 -0.35 -1.61 -16.98
N GLY A 32 -0.44 -2.43 -15.94
CA GLY A 32 0.30 -2.23 -14.69
C GLY A 32 1.82 -2.21 -14.88
N GLU A 33 2.35 -3.08 -15.73
CA GLU A 33 3.78 -3.06 -16.04
C GLU A 33 4.21 -1.75 -16.73
N ARG A 34 3.39 -1.20 -17.64
CA ARG A 34 3.66 0.12 -18.24
C ARG A 34 3.62 1.22 -17.18
N GLN A 35 2.61 1.21 -16.32
CA GLN A 35 2.50 2.18 -15.21
C GLN A 35 3.69 2.12 -14.25
N ALA A 36 4.21 0.93 -13.96
CA ALA A 36 5.41 0.75 -13.13
C ALA A 36 6.65 1.36 -13.81
N ARG A 37 6.81 1.25 -15.12
CA ARG A 37 7.88 1.94 -15.88
C ARG A 37 7.72 3.46 -15.82
N GLU A 38 6.49 3.96 -16.01
CA GLU A 38 6.18 5.39 -15.90
C GLU A 38 6.46 5.94 -14.49
N LEU A 39 6.21 5.14 -13.46
CA LEU A 39 6.59 5.48 -12.08
C LEU A 39 8.10 5.65 -11.96
N GLY A 40 8.89 4.74 -12.52
CA GLY A 40 10.35 4.86 -12.57
C GLY A 40 10.84 6.12 -13.27
N GLU A 41 10.23 6.50 -14.40
CA GLU A 41 10.53 7.74 -15.12
C GLU A 41 10.16 8.98 -14.29
N ARG A 42 9.01 8.96 -13.60
CA ARG A 42 8.58 10.08 -12.75
C ARG A 42 9.58 10.40 -11.64
N TYR A 43 10.27 9.39 -11.13
CA TYR A 43 11.25 9.52 -10.05
C TYR A 43 12.70 9.34 -10.52
N LYS A 44 13.00 9.49 -11.81
CA LYS A 44 14.33 9.22 -12.37
C LYS A 44 15.45 10.09 -11.77
N ASP A 45 15.15 11.33 -11.42
CA ASP A 45 16.08 12.29 -10.84
C ASP A 45 16.03 12.33 -9.30
N GLU A 46 15.21 11.48 -8.68
CA GLU A 46 15.05 11.38 -7.25
C GLU A 46 15.91 10.26 -6.66
N TYR A 47 16.32 10.45 -5.41
CA TYR A 47 17.02 9.44 -4.63
C TYR A 47 16.18 8.99 -3.44
N PHE A 48 16.19 7.69 -3.17
CA PHE A 48 15.60 7.08 -1.99
C PHE A 48 16.63 6.19 -1.30
N ASP A 49 16.74 6.31 0.02
CA ASP A 49 17.61 5.44 0.83
C ASP A 49 17.13 3.98 0.82
N ALA A 50 15.84 3.77 0.65
CA ALA A 50 15.23 2.44 0.44
C ALA A 50 13.84 2.57 -0.19
N THR A 51 13.41 1.52 -0.87
CA THR A 51 12.04 1.31 -1.33
C THR A 51 11.43 0.14 -0.56
N PHE A 52 10.38 0.41 0.20
CA PHE A 52 9.60 -0.61 0.89
C PHE A 52 8.39 -1.01 0.05
N CYS A 53 8.06 -2.27 0.05
CA CYS A 53 6.86 -2.79 -0.61
C CYS A 53 6.32 -4.00 0.16
N SER A 54 5.07 -4.40 -0.10
CA SER A 54 4.60 -5.67 0.43
C SER A 54 5.25 -6.84 -0.32
N ASP A 55 5.14 -8.03 0.23
CA ASP A 55 5.58 -9.27 -0.40
C ASP A 55 4.55 -9.85 -1.37
N LEU A 56 3.45 -9.13 -1.65
CA LEU A 56 2.52 -9.45 -2.74
C LEU A 56 3.09 -8.95 -4.07
N GLN A 57 3.04 -9.82 -5.11
CA GLN A 57 3.75 -9.54 -6.37
C GLN A 57 3.33 -8.24 -7.05
N ARG A 58 2.07 -7.83 -6.98
CA ARG A 58 1.63 -6.55 -7.55
C ARG A 58 2.33 -5.34 -6.92
N SER A 59 2.77 -5.46 -5.66
CA SER A 59 3.53 -4.42 -4.96
C SER A 59 5.03 -4.50 -5.26
N TYR A 60 5.66 -5.64 -4.99
CA TYR A 60 7.11 -5.74 -5.20
C TYR A 60 7.52 -5.72 -6.68
N LYS A 61 6.68 -6.24 -7.60
CA LYS A 61 6.97 -6.14 -9.03
C LYS A 61 6.86 -4.70 -9.53
N THR A 62 5.93 -3.90 -8.99
CA THR A 62 5.92 -2.45 -9.26
C THR A 62 7.24 -1.81 -8.86
N ALA A 63 7.76 -2.12 -7.66
CA ALA A 63 9.04 -1.60 -7.19
C ALA A 63 10.22 -2.06 -8.06
N GLU A 64 10.29 -3.36 -8.39
CA GLU A 64 11.36 -3.93 -9.22
C GLU A 64 11.38 -3.32 -10.63
N ILE A 65 10.21 -3.15 -11.27
CA ILE A 65 10.11 -2.55 -12.61
C ILE A 65 10.47 -1.05 -12.57
N ALA A 66 9.97 -0.32 -11.57
CA ALA A 66 10.20 1.11 -11.46
C ALA A 66 11.66 1.46 -11.15
N PHE A 67 12.29 0.73 -10.24
CA PHE A 67 13.58 1.13 -9.67
C PHE A 67 14.71 0.16 -9.94
N GLY A 68 14.44 -1.10 -10.26
CA GLY A 68 15.48 -2.10 -10.54
C GLY A 68 16.52 -2.16 -9.41
N ASN A 69 17.78 -1.91 -9.76
CA ASN A 69 18.90 -1.90 -8.81
C ASN A 69 19.28 -0.50 -8.31
N ARG A 70 18.47 0.53 -8.59
CA ARG A 70 18.78 1.91 -8.19
C ARG A 70 18.75 2.10 -6.68
N PHE A 71 17.84 1.42 -5.99
CA PHE A 71 17.66 1.52 -4.54
C PHE A 71 17.46 0.15 -3.94
N PRO A 72 17.82 -0.08 -2.66
CA PRO A 72 17.44 -1.30 -1.94
C PRO A 72 15.91 -1.47 -1.95
N ILE A 73 15.41 -2.64 -2.38
CA ILE A 73 13.99 -2.99 -2.33
C ILE A 73 13.78 -3.97 -1.17
N ILE A 74 12.97 -3.56 -0.20
CA ILE A 74 12.71 -4.29 1.03
C ILE A 74 11.25 -4.71 1.08
N LYS A 75 11.01 -6.02 1.06
CA LYS A 75 9.67 -6.61 1.17
C LYS A 75 9.28 -6.74 2.63
N ASP A 76 8.10 -6.24 2.99
CA ASP A 76 7.57 -6.34 4.34
C ASP A 76 6.08 -6.70 4.33
N LYS A 77 5.75 -7.84 4.94
CA LYS A 77 4.37 -8.35 5.00
C LYS A 77 3.41 -7.43 5.77
N ARG A 78 3.93 -6.57 6.64
CA ARG A 78 3.12 -5.57 7.38
C ARG A 78 2.50 -4.52 6.46
N LEU A 79 3.05 -4.37 5.25
CA LEU A 79 2.55 -3.44 4.23
C LEU A 79 1.50 -4.06 3.30
N ARG A 80 1.08 -5.32 3.51
CA ARG A 80 0.04 -5.96 2.70
C ARG A 80 -1.29 -5.21 2.74
N GLU A 81 -2.11 -5.45 1.73
CA GLU A 81 -3.54 -5.11 1.74
C GLU A 81 -4.25 -5.83 2.89
N CYS A 82 -5.41 -5.33 3.30
CA CYS A 82 -6.27 -6.02 4.23
C CYS A 82 -6.62 -7.42 3.69
N ASP A 83 -6.58 -8.41 4.57
CA ASP A 83 -7.06 -9.75 4.23
C ASP A 83 -8.58 -9.76 4.23
N TYR A 84 -9.18 -9.83 3.05
CA TYR A 84 -10.64 -9.87 2.91
C TYR A 84 -11.24 -11.25 3.19
N GLY A 85 -10.42 -12.26 3.54
CA GLY A 85 -10.87 -13.60 3.88
C GLY A 85 -11.79 -14.19 2.81
N ASP A 86 -13.02 -14.57 3.18
CA ASP A 86 -14.01 -15.16 2.27
C ASP A 86 -14.47 -14.19 1.15
N LEU A 87 -14.20 -12.89 1.27
CA LEU A 87 -14.51 -11.90 0.23
C LEU A 87 -13.35 -11.65 -0.75
N THR A 88 -12.27 -12.41 -0.61
CA THR A 88 -11.13 -12.35 -1.55
C THR A 88 -11.60 -12.66 -2.98
N GLN A 89 -11.18 -11.84 -3.93
CA GLN A 89 -11.60 -11.89 -5.34
C GLN A 89 -13.11 -11.72 -5.60
N HIS A 90 -13.85 -11.21 -4.62
CA HIS A 90 -15.21 -10.72 -4.85
C HIS A 90 -15.19 -9.36 -5.57
N PRO A 91 -16.32 -8.96 -6.21
CA PRO A 91 -16.42 -7.66 -6.84
C PRO A 91 -16.03 -6.52 -5.91
N SER A 92 -15.14 -5.64 -6.36
CA SER A 92 -14.60 -4.53 -5.55
C SER A 92 -15.69 -3.64 -4.97
N LYS A 93 -16.75 -3.39 -5.73
CA LYS A 93 -17.91 -2.61 -5.27
C LYS A 93 -18.59 -3.23 -4.05
N LYS A 94 -18.66 -4.56 -3.97
CA LYS A 94 -19.22 -5.27 -2.81
C LYS A 94 -18.34 -5.07 -1.57
N VAL A 95 -17.02 -5.25 -1.73
CA VAL A 95 -16.07 -5.08 -0.63
C VAL A 95 -16.05 -3.64 -0.13
N GLU A 96 -16.05 -2.66 -1.05
CA GLU A 96 -16.10 -1.23 -0.69
C GLU A 96 -17.29 -0.88 0.21
N LEU A 97 -18.47 -1.40 -0.08
CA LEU A 97 -19.68 -1.16 0.71
C LEU A 97 -19.60 -1.75 2.13
N LEU A 98 -18.81 -2.80 2.33
CA LEU A 98 -18.68 -3.51 3.60
C LEU A 98 -17.54 -2.97 4.49
N LYS A 99 -16.65 -2.13 3.98
CA LYS A 99 -15.48 -1.65 4.72
C LYS A 99 -15.80 -1.04 6.08
N VAL A 100 -16.89 -0.27 6.16
CA VAL A 100 -17.31 0.37 7.43
C VAL A 100 -17.60 -0.65 8.51
N GLU A 101 -18.24 -1.78 8.16
CA GLU A 101 -18.55 -2.84 9.11
C GLU A 101 -17.31 -3.57 9.60
N HIS A 102 -16.23 -3.52 8.81
CA HIS A 102 -14.98 -4.22 9.08
C HIS A 102 -13.85 -3.30 9.57
N VAL A 103 -14.20 -2.13 10.07
CA VAL A 103 -13.23 -1.25 10.76
C VAL A 103 -12.63 -1.95 11.97
N THR A 104 -13.48 -2.47 12.85
CA THR A 104 -13.09 -3.19 14.08
C THR A 104 -13.34 -4.70 14.00
N LYS A 105 -14.35 -5.12 13.25
CA LYS A 105 -14.73 -6.52 13.08
C LYS A 105 -13.99 -7.13 11.89
N PRO A 106 -13.23 -8.21 12.06
CA PRO A 106 -12.57 -8.87 10.93
C PRO A 106 -13.54 -9.29 9.83
N PHE A 107 -13.08 -9.22 8.58
CA PHE A 107 -13.74 -9.94 7.50
C PHE A 107 -13.80 -11.44 7.84
N PRO A 108 -14.85 -12.17 7.42
CA PRO A 108 -14.93 -13.61 7.69
C PRO A 108 -13.66 -14.33 7.20
N ASN A 109 -12.96 -15.02 8.11
CA ASN A 109 -11.65 -15.65 7.87
C ASN A 109 -10.54 -14.69 7.38
N GLY A 110 -10.63 -13.41 7.72
CA GLY A 110 -9.70 -12.37 7.33
C GLY A 110 -9.30 -11.44 8.47
N GLU A 111 -9.03 -10.19 8.15
CA GLU A 111 -8.59 -9.14 9.08
C GLU A 111 -9.62 -8.01 9.18
N SER A 112 -9.53 -7.22 10.25
CA SER A 112 -10.13 -5.88 10.33
C SER A 112 -9.15 -4.81 9.85
N TYR A 113 -9.65 -3.60 9.57
CA TYR A 113 -8.76 -2.48 9.29
C TYR A 113 -7.95 -2.04 10.51
N GLU A 114 -8.46 -2.24 11.74
CA GLU A 114 -7.66 -2.03 12.96
C GLU A 114 -6.46 -2.98 13.03
N ASP A 115 -6.60 -4.22 12.57
CA ASP A 115 -5.48 -5.15 12.51
C ASP A 115 -4.40 -4.67 11.52
N CYS A 116 -4.83 -4.09 10.38
CA CYS A 116 -3.92 -3.46 9.45
C CYS A 116 -3.20 -2.26 10.07
N LEU A 117 -3.91 -1.42 10.86
CA LEU A 117 -3.30 -0.29 11.56
C LEU A 117 -2.25 -0.71 12.59
N LYS A 118 -2.48 -1.81 13.32
CA LYS A 118 -1.49 -2.36 14.28
C LYS A 118 -0.20 -2.75 13.57
N LYS A 119 -0.32 -3.51 12.48
CA LYS A 119 0.85 -3.89 11.66
C LYS A 119 1.59 -2.67 11.11
N MET A 120 0.85 -1.67 10.63
CA MET A 120 1.44 -0.44 10.13
C MET A 120 2.16 0.35 11.22
N LYS A 121 1.62 0.37 12.46
CA LYS A 121 2.29 1.00 13.62
C LYS A 121 3.64 0.36 13.90
N GLU A 122 3.69 -0.97 13.95
CA GLU A 122 4.94 -1.71 14.16
C GLU A 122 5.97 -1.41 13.06
N PHE A 123 5.53 -1.33 11.80
CA PHE A 123 6.39 -0.95 10.69
C PHE A 123 6.94 0.48 10.84
N LEU A 124 6.09 1.45 11.17
CA LEU A 124 6.49 2.85 11.34
C LEU A 124 7.44 3.04 12.53
N ASP A 125 7.22 2.31 13.63
CA ASP A 125 8.10 2.34 14.81
C ASP A 125 9.50 1.78 14.49
N GLU A 126 9.57 0.75 13.66
CA GLU A 126 10.84 0.21 13.18
C GLU A 126 11.52 1.18 12.21
N LEU A 127 10.74 1.77 11.30
CA LEU A 127 11.23 2.76 10.34
C LEU A 127 11.88 3.95 11.06
N LYS A 128 11.25 4.47 12.12
CA LYS A 128 11.78 5.54 12.94
C LYS A 128 13.18 5.20 13.51
N LYS A 129 13.36 3.99 13.97
CA LYS A 129 14.64 3.55 14.58
C LYS A 129 15.77 3.42 13.57
N LYS A 130 15.46 3.02 12.32
CA LYS A 130 16.47 2.64 11.34
C LYS A 130 16.72 3.68 10.24
N TYR A 131 15.77 4.58 10.00
CA TYR A 131 15.78 5.49 8.86
C TYR A 131 15.64 6.98 9.25
N GLU A 132 16.04 7.33 10.49
CA GLU A 132 16.04 8.74 10.91
C GLU A 132 16.85 9.61 9.96
N GLY A 133 16.28 10.74 9.53
CA GLY A 133 16.90 11.67 8.59
C GLY A 133 16.89 11.21 7.12
N LYS A 134 16.27 10.07 6.81
CA LYS A 134 16.28 9.45 5.49
C LYS A 134 15.01 9.78 4.69
N LYS A 135 15.11 9.57 3.36
CA LYS A 135 14.00 9.64 2.43
C LYS A 135 13.72 8.23 1.88
N VAL A 136 12.52 7.74 2.09
CA VAL A 136 12.12 6.40 1.65
C VAL A 136 10.89 6.43 0.75
N MET A 137 10.81 5.45 -0.14
CA MET A 137 9.62 5.16 -0.94
C MET A 137 8.85 4.01 -0.30
N ILE A 138 7.53 4.09 -0.27
CA ILE A 138 6.65 2.95 0.07
C ILE A 138 5.72 2.71 -1.12
N ILE A 139 5.79 1.52 -1.70
CA ILE A 139 4.83 1.05 -2.70
C ILE A 139 3.90 0.07 -2.02
N GLY A 140 2.63 0.44 -1.89
CA GLY A 140 1.70 -0.34 -1.10
C GLY A 140 0.28 -0.39 -1.65
N HIS A 141 -0.64 -0.61 -0.75
CA HIS A 141 -2.05 -0.86 -1.00
C HIS A 141 -2.92 0.22 -0.35
N ARG A 142 -4.23 0.08 -0.48
CA ARG A 142 -5.19 0.98 0.16
C ARG A 142 -5.05 0.95 1.69
N ALA A 143 -4.91 -0.24 2.28
CA ALA A 143 -4.71 -0.39 3.73
C ALA A 143 -3.40 0.26 4.21
N THR A 144 -2.32 0.18 3.42
CA THR A 144 -1.05 0.87 3.71
C THR A 144 -1.26 2.37 3.79
N LYS A 145 -1.98 2.94 2.80
CA LYS A 145 -2.30 4.37 2.79
C LYS A 145 -3.16 4.78 4.00
N TYR A 146 -4.15 3.98 4.37
CA TYR A 146 -4.94 4.24 5.58
C TYR A 146 -4.08 4.30 6.83
N GLY A 147 -3.10 3.40 6.95
CA GLY A 147 -2.14 3.42 8.06
C GLY A 147 -1.30 4.69 8.12
N LEU A 148 -0.79 5.17 6.98
CA LEU A 148 -0.05 6.43 6.90
C LEU A 148 -0.93 7.64 7.28
N GLU A 149 -2.13 7.72 6.73
CA GLU A 149 -3.08 8.80 7.03
C GLU A 149 -3.54 8.81 8.50
N TYR A 150 -3.71 7.63 9.09
CA TYR A 150 -4.13 7.50 10.48
C TYR A 150 -3.00 7.90 11.45
N TRP A 151 -1.81 7.27 11.31
CA TRP A 151 -0.72 7.44 12.27
C TRP A 151 0.06 8.74 12.11
N ILE A 152 0.11 9.31 10.91
CA ILE A 152 0.87 10.54 10.64
C ILE A 152 -0.04 11.76 10.59
N ASN A 153 -1.18 11.65 9.91
CA ASN A 153 -2.09 12.79 9.69
C ASN A 153 -3.28 12.84 10.67
N GLY A 154 -3.42 11.84 11.55
CA GLY A 154 -4.45 11.80 12.58
C GLY A 154 -5.89 11.61 12.07
N LYS A 155 -6.08 11.13 10.84
CA LYS A 155 -7.41 10.88 10.28
C LYS A 155 -8.07 9.67 10.92
N SER A 156 -9.39 9.72 11.10
CA SER A 156 -10.12 8.57 11.64
C SER A 156 -10.24 7.46 10.61
N LEU A 157 -10.19 6.21 11.07
CA LEU A 157 -10.30 5.04 10.18
C LEU A 157 -11.65 5.00 9.48
N LYS A 158 -12.75 5.40 10.17
CA LYS A 158 -14.08 5.49 9.58
C LYS A 158 -14.11 6.47 8.39
N GLU A 159 -13.50 7.64 8.54
CA GLU A 159 -13.36 8.61 7.46
C GLU A 159 -12.60 8.01 6.28
N LEU A 160 -11.46 7.37 6.54
CA LEU A 160 -10.60 6.79 5.50
C LEU A 160 -11.30 5.71 4.67
N VAL A 161 -12.05 4.81 5.31
CA VAL A 161 -12.73 3.73 4.60
C VAL A 161 -14.00 4.18 3.86
N THR A 162 -14.57 5.33 4.20
CA THR A 162 -15.76 5.90 3.55
C THR A 162 -15.44 6.92 2.47
N THR A 163 -14.24 7.47 2.46
CA THR A 163 -13.81 8.45 1.45
C THR A 163 -13.46 7.75 0.15
N SER A 164 -14.03 8.23 -0.96
CA SER A 164 -13.68 7.73 -2.29
C SER A 164 -12.20 7.92 -2.58
N PHE A 165 -11.58 6.85 -3.06
CA PHE A 165 -10.17 6.92 -3.47
C PHE A 165 -10.03 7.72 -4.77
N LYS A 166 -9.15 8.72 -4.73
CA LYS A 166 -8.72 9.45 -5.92
C LYS A 166 -7.24 9.22 -6.09
N TRP A 167 -6.87 8.63 -7.21
CA TRP A 167 -5.46 8.44 -7.54
C TRP A 167 -4.78 9.77 -7.82
N GLN A 168 -3.55 9.89 -7.40
CA GLN A 168 -2.63 10.97 -7.74
C GLN A 168 -1.20 10.42 -7.82
N PRO A 169 -0.29 11.09 -8.51
CA PRO A 169 1.13 10.71 -8.50
C PRO A 169 1.78 11.11 -7.17
N GLY A 170 1.95 10.12 -6.31
CA GLY A 170 2.64 10.27 -5.02
C GLY A 170 1.86 10.99 -3.93
N TRP A 171 2.11 10.56 -2.70
CA TRP A 171 1.73 11.24 -1.46
C TRP A 171 2.97 11.39 -0.61
N SER A 172 3.19 12.58 -0.04
CA SER A 172 4.32 12.86 0.84
C SER A 172 3.89 12.90 2.29
N TYR A 173 4.66 12.24 3.16
CA TYR A 173 4.47 12.25 4.61
C TYR A 173 5.77 12.58 5.32
N SER A 174 5.66 13.22 6.47
CA SER A 174 6.79 13.47 7.39
C SER A 174 6.55 12.71 8.68
N LEU A 175 7.38 11.72 8.95
CA LEU A 175 7.31 10.89 10.15
C LEU A 175 8.33 11.39 11.17
N GLU A 176 7.83 11.87 12.29
CA GLU A 176 8.62 12.34 13.44
C GLU A 176 8.90 11.23 14.47
#